data_707f54695ce35f15ed8f49461fc0efc7
#
_entry.id   707f54695ce35f15ed8f49461fc0efc7
#
_cell.length_a   1.000
_cell.length_b   1.000
_cell.length_c   1.000
_cell.angle_alpha   90.00
_cell.angle_beta   90.00
_cell.angle_gamma   90.00
#
_symmetry.space_group_name_H-M   'P 1'
#
loop_
_entity.id
_entity.type
_entity.pdbx_description
1 polymer ?
#
loop_
_entity_poly.entity_id
_entity_poly.type
_entity_poly.pdbx_seq_one_letter_code
_entity_poly.pdbx_strand_id
1 'polypeptide(L)' 'MTYISADRRINDFCNALIRSKRWEFIPGKTHPSLRHMSKGGFKTLIVSSTPSNNYAYEMMRREYNHYLRAFLIQTGVIIA' A
#
# COMPACT_ATOMS: atom_id res chain seq x y z
N MET A 1 -13.74 9.93 -2.30
CA MET A 1 -12.63 9.51 -1.42
C MET A 1 -13.14 8.47 -0.43
N THR A 2 -12.41 7.38 -0.25
CA THR A 2 -12.82 6.29 0.62
C THR A 2 -12.15 6.41 1.98
N TYR A 3 -12.93 6.19 3.05
CA TYR A 3 -12.38 6.14 4.39
C TYR A 3 -11.75 4.76 4.61
N ILE A 4 -10.44 4.73 4.82
CA ILE A 4 -9.69 3.48 4.98
C ILE A 4 -9.03 3.41 6.36
N SER A 5 -8.52 4.53 6.85
CA SER A 5 -7.80 4.56 8.12
C SER A 5 -8.13 5.84 8.90
N ALA A 6 -8.10 5.74 10.23
CA ALA A 6 -8.24 6.89 11.10
C ALA A 6 -7.02 7.81 11.03
N ASP A 7 -5.85 7.28 10.65
CA ASP A 7 -4.66 8.10 10.41
C ASP A 7 -4.78 8.75 9.03
N ARG A 8 -4.83 10.08 9.02
CA ARG A 8 -5.01 10.82 7.77
C ARG A 8 -3.92 10.54 6.75
N ARG A 9 -2.67 10.38 7.21
CA ARG A 9 -1.55 10.12 6.31
C ARG A 9 -1.71 8.76 5.64
N ILE A 10 -2.11 7.74 6.39
CA ILE A 10 -2.36 6.41 5.84
C ILE A 10 -3.54 6.46 4.89
N ASN A 11 -4.60 7.15 5.28
CA ASN A 11 -5.81 7.27 4.46
C ASN A 11 -5.49 7.93 3.11
N ASP A 12 -4.77 9.04 3.13
CA ASP A 12 -4.41 9.75 1.91
C ASP A 12 -3.48 8.92 1.03
N PHE A 13 -2.53 8.23 1.63
CA PHE A 13 -1.61 7.37 0.89
C PHE A 13 -2.36 6.23 0.20
N CYS A 14 -3.26 5.56 0.91
CA CYS A 14 -4.05 4.47 0.36
C CYS A 14 -4.95 4.95 -0.78
N ASN A 15 -5.60 6.10 -0.61
CA ASN A 15 -6.45 6.65 -1.67
C ASN A 15 -5.64 7.05 -2.90
N ALA A 16 -4.41 7.51 -2.71
CA ALA A 16 -3.53 7.83 -3.84
C ALA A 16 -3.18 6.56 -4.62
N LEU A 17 -2.90 5.45 -3.93
CA LEU A 17 -2.62 4.17 -4.58
C LEU A 17 -3.82 3.65 -5.34
N ILE A 18 -5.01 3.74 -4.75
CA ILE A 18 -6.24 3.32 -5.42
C ILE A 18 -6.50 4.18 -6.66
N ARG A 19 -6.27 5.48 -6.55
CA ARG A 19 -6.48 6.41 -7.66
C ARG A 19 -5.53 6.13 -8.83
N SER A 20 -4.36 5.57 -8.56
CA SER A 20 -3.41 5.21 -9.61
C SER A 20 -3.91 4.06 -10.47
N LYS A 21 -4.95 3.35 -10.02
CA LYS A 21 -5.54 2.17 -10.66
C LYS A 21 -4.60 0.97 -10.74
N ARG A 22 -3.51 1.01 -9.99
CA ARG A 22 -2.55 -0.10 -9.90
C ARG A 22 -2.71 -0.91 -8.63
N TRP A 23 -3.51 -0.41 -7.68
CA TRP A 23 -3.75 -1.07 -6.41
C TRP A 23 -5.23 -1.19 -6.17
N GLU A 24 -5.65 -2.35 -5.68
CA GLU A 24 -7.03 -2.67 -5.40
C GLU A 24 -7.27 -2.69 -3.90
N PHE A 25 -8.35 -2.06 -3.45
CA PHE A 25 -8.74 -2.08 -2.05
C PHE A 25 -9.50 -3.38 -1.75
N ILE A 26 -9.03 -4.10 -0.72
CA ILE A 26 -9.66 -5.34 -0.28
C ILE A 26 -10.11 -5.14 1.15
N PRO A 27 -11.44 -5.07 1.40
CA PRO A 27 -11.95 -4.94 2.76
C PRO A 27 -11.70 -6.23 3.54
N GLY A 28 -11.35 -6.09 4.81
CA GLY A 28 -11.10 -7.22 5.68
C GLY A 28 -11.88 -7.09 6.96
N LYS A 29 -12.08 -8.22 7.67
CA LYS A 29 -12.82 -8.21 8.93
C LYS A 29 -12.07 -7.45 10.03
N THR A 30 -10.76 -7.63 10.09
CA THR A 30 -9.92 -7.00 11.11
C THR A 30 -9.15 -5.83 10.52
N HIS A 31 -8.51 -6.05 9.38
CA HIS A 31 -7.72 -5.02 8.71
C HIS A 31 -7.98 -5.05 7.21
N PRO A 32 -8.26 -3.90 6.60
CA PRO A 32 -8.32 -3.82 5.14
C PRO A 32 -6.91 -3.97 4.56
N SER A 33 -6.84 -4.22 3.26
CA SER A 33 -5.55 -4.35 2.59
C SER A 33 -5.62 -3.76 1.19
N LEU A 34 -4.45 -3.53 0.60
CA LEU A 34 -4.31 -3.09 -0.78
C LEU A 34 -3.49 -4.14 -1.52
N ARG A 35 -3.99 -4.58 -2.67
CA ARG A 35 -3.30 -5.58 -3.49
C ARG A 35 -2.81 -4.94 -4.78
N HIS A 36 -1.55 -5.20 -5.12
CA HIS A 36 -0.97 -4.72 -6.36
C HIS A 36 -1.52 -5.51 -7.54
N MET A 37 -1.97 -4.80 -8.58
CA MET A 37 -2.65 -5.41 -9.71
C MET A 37 -1.82 -5.44 -10.99
N SER A 38 -0.59 -4.96 -10.97
CA SER A 38 0.27 -4.98 -12.14
C SER A 38 0.75 -6.39 -12.44
N LYS A 39 1.02 -6.68 -13.71
CA LYS A 39 1.53 -7.98 -14.13
C LYS A 39 2.82 -8.31 -13.38
N GLY A 40 2.87 -9.45 -12.74
CA GLY A 40 3.99 -9.85 -11.89
C GLY A 40 3.91 -9.31 -10.48
N GLY A 41 2.93 -8.45 -10.17
CA GLY A 41 2.74 -7.93 -8.83
C GLY A 41 1.83 -8.85 -8.02
N PHE A 42 2.24 -9.14 -6.79
CA PHE A 42 1.47 -10.01 -5.91
C PHE A 42 1.51 -9.55 -4.46
N LYS A 43 2.06 -8.37 -4.21
CA LYS A 43 2.18 -7.84 -2.86
C LYS A 43 0.82 -7.36 -2.34
N THR A 44 0.54 -7.72 -1.10
CA THR A 44 -0.61 -7.19 -0.37
C THR A 44 -0.08 -6.38 0.80
N LEU A 45 -0.51 -5.12 0.89
CA LEU A 45 -0.16 -4.23 1.99
C LEU A 45 -1.33 -4.21 2.97
N ILE A 46 -1.07 -4.62 4.21
CA ILE A 46 -2.09 -4.58 5.26
C ILE A 46 -2.15 -3.17 5.83
N VAL A 47 -3.37 -2.63 5.94
CA VAL A 47 -3.60 -1.25 6.36
C VAL A 47 -4.05 -1.22 7.82
N SER A 48 -3.39 -0.40 8.64
CA SER A 48 -3.84 -0.15 10.00
C SER A 48 -4.98 0.87 9.97
N SER A 49 -6.21 0.41 10.16
CA SER A 49 -7.38 1.30 10.15
C SER A 49 -7.46 2.18 11.40
N THR A 50 -6.94 1.67 12.53
CA THR A 50 -6.87 2.43 13.79
C THR A 50 -5.49 2.21 14.41
N PRO A 51 -4.45 2.87 13.85
CA PRO A 51 -3.10 2.65 14.33
C PRO A 51 -2.92 3.12 15.77
N SER A 52 -2.27 2.28 16.58
CA SER A 52 -2.05 2.56 18.00
C SER A 52 -0.72 3.28 18.25
N ASN A 53 0.08 3.51 17.20
CA ASN A 53 1.35 4.20 17.33
C ASN A 53 1.59 5.13 16.13
N ASN A 54 2.56 6.04 16.28
CA ASN A 54 2.85 7.03 15.24
C ASN A 54 3.71 6.48 14.10
N TYR A 55 4.17 5.24 14.21
CA TYR A 55 5.08 4.65 13.23
C TYR A 55 4.36 3.85 12.15
N ALA A 56 3.05 3.62 12.31
CA ALA A 56 2.31 2.78 11.37
C ALA A 56 2.41 3.29 9.93
N TYR A 57 2.28 4.60 9.74
CA TYR A 57 2.39 5.21 8.42
C TYR A 57 3.80 5.04 7.84
N GLU A 58 4.82 5.30 8.64
CA GLU A 58 6.21 5.21 8.18
C GLU A 58 6.58 3.76 7.83
N MET A 59 6.11 2.81 8.64
CA MET A 59 6.34 1.39 8.36
C MET A 59 5.66 0.97 7.07
N MET A 60 4.44 1.42 6.83
CA MET A 60 3.73 1.13 5.60
C MET A 60 4.44 1.71 4.38
N ARG A 61 4.92 2.97 4.49
CA ARG A 61 5.67 3.63 3.42
C ARG A 61 6.97 2.90 3.13
N ARG A 62 7.67 2.47 4.17
CA ARG A 62 8.94 1.73 4.01
C ARG A 62 8.69 0.40 3.30
N GLU A 63 7.67 -0.32 3.71
CA GLU A 63 7.33 -1.59 3.08
C GLU A 63 6.94 -1.40 1.62
N TYR A 64 6.13 -0.38 1.33
CA TYR A 64 5.74 -0.06 -0.03
C TYR A 64 6.95 0.29 -0.91
N ASN A 65 7.82 1.17 -0.43
CA ASN A 65 8.97 1.60 -1.19
C ASN A 65 9.94 0.44 -1.46
N HIS A 66 10.13 -0.41 -0.47
CA HIS A 66 11.01 -1.57 -0.60
C HIS A 66 10.47 -2.55 -1.65
N TYR A 67 9.19 -2.83 -1.57
CA TYR A 67 8.53 -3.71 -2.55
C TYR A 67 8.59 -3.10 -3.95
N LEU A 68 8.25 -1.83 -4.08
CA LEU A 68 8.19 -1.17 -5.38
C LEU A 68 9.55 -1.18 -6.07
N ARG A 69 10.63 -0.94 -5.32
CA ARG A 69 11.97 -0.99 -5.88
C ARG A 69 12.29 -2.40 -6.41
N ALA A 70 12.00 -3.42 -5.61
CA ALA A 70 12.25 -4.79 -6.02
C ALA A 70 11.42 -5.16 -7.25
N PHE A 71 10.16 -4.73 -7.30
CA PHE A 71 9.28 -4.97 -8.42
C PHE A 71 9.81 -4.31 -9.71
N LEU A 72 10.26 -3.05 -9.61
CA LEU A 72 10.77 -2.33 -10.77
C LEU A 72 12.07 -2.95 -11.29
N ILE A 73 12.91 -3.46 -10.39
CA ILE A 73 14.14 -4.16 -10.79
C ILE A 73 13.78 -5.48 -11.50
N GLN A 74 12.86 -6.23 -10.92
CA GLN A 74 12.43 -7.52 -11.47
C GLN A 74 11.80 -7.38 -12.85
N THR A 75 11.04 -6.30 -13.08
CA THR A 75 10.40 -6.07 -14.37
C THR A 75 11.28 -5.34 -15.37
N GLY A 76 12.51 -4.97 -14.98
CA GLY A 76 13.46 -4.33 -15.88
C GLY A 76 13.25 -2.85 -16.09
N VAL A 77 12.37 -2.20 -15.29
CA VAL A 77 12.12 -0.76 -15.40
C VAL A 77 13.32 0.03 -14.90
N ILE A 78 13.97 -0.46 -13.84
CA ILE A 78 15.20 0.15 -13.33
C ILE A 78 16.28 -0.91 -13.21
N ILE A 79 17.53 -0.46 -13.22
CA ILE A 79 18.70 -1.32 -13.08
C ILE A 79 19.15 -1.30 -11.62
N ALA A 80 19.40 -2.47 -11.07
CA ALA A 80 19.82 -2.62 -9.68
C ALA A 80 21.22 -2.05 -9.46
#